data_ebce0c876f04c2569a8a4fee61f81f6d
#
_entry.id   ebce0c876f04c2569a8a4fee61f81f6d
#
_cell.length_a   1.000
_cell.length_b   1.000
_cell.length_c   1.000
_cell.angle_alpha   90.00
_cell.angle_beta   90.00
_cell.angle_gamma   90.00
#
_symmetry.space_group_name_H-M   'P 1'
#
loop_
_entity.id
_entity.type
_entity.pdbx_description
1 polymer ?
#
loop_
_entity_poly.entity_id
_entity_poly.type
_entity_poly.pdbx_seq_one_letter_code
_entity_poly.pdbx_strand_id
1 'polypeptide(L)'
;MRSFQPARRVMSACVVASLVQPLTADACSRAVYFGEEGQTVTGRTMDWTEDLLPNLYLFPRGMERDGAMGEASFRWTSLYGSVVATAYEGGTADGMNEKGLVVNLLYLVESQYPASDDPRPAVVIGGWGQYVLGRFATVAEAVDELRH
;
A
#
# COMPACT_ATOMS: atom_id res chain seq x y z
N MET A 1 -31.91 -48.36 -58.83
CA MET A 1 -31.12 -48.46 -57.58
C MET A 1 -30.35 -47.13 -57.46
N ARG A 2 -30.82 -46.25 -56.60
CA ARG A 2 -30.16 -45.00 -56.29
C ARG A 2 -29.49 -45.17 -54.93
N SER A 3 -28.17 -45.08 -54.91
CA SER A 3 -27.38 -45.15 -53.69
C SER A 3 -27.48 -43.86 -52.90
N PHE A 4 -27.96 -43.97 -51.67
CA PHE A 4 -27.98 -42.87 -50.71
C PHE A 4 -26.60 -42.74 -50.06
N GLN A 5 -25.89 -41.66 -50.31
CA GLN A 5 -24.70 -41.26 -49.57
C GLN A 5 -25.09 -40.44 -48.36
N PRO A 6 -24.68 -40.81 -47.15
CA PRO A 6 -24.90 -39.96 -45.98
C PRO A 6 -23.91 -38.81 -45.96
N ALA A 7 -24.42 -37.59 -45.94
CA ALA A 7 -23.63 -36.38 -45.74
C ALA A 7 -22.99 -36.38 -44.37
N ARG A 8 -21.66 -36.49 -44.32
CA ARG A 8 -20.87 -36.25 -43.11
C ARG A 8 -20.96 -34.77 -42.73
N ARG A 9 -21.75 -34.46 -41.72
CA ARG A 9 -21.70 -33.15 -41.07
C ARG A 9 -20.39 -33.05 -40.28
N VAL A 10 -19.44 -32.29 -40.80
CA VAL A 10 -18.27 -31.87 -40.04
C VAL A 10 -18.74 -30.79 -39.09
N MET A 11 -18.92 -31.17 -37.81
CA MET A 11 -19.11 -30.22 -36.73
C MET A 11 -17.75 -29.55 -36.50
N SER A 12 -17.61 -28.33 -37.02
CA SER A 12 -16.48 -27.47 -36.71
C SER A 12 -16.64 -27.02 -35.24
N ALA A 13 -15.97 -27.68 -34.32
CA ALA A 13 -15.85 -27.22 -32.96
C ALA A 13 -14.91 -26.01 -32.93
N CYS A 14 -15.46 -24.81 -32.92
CA CYS A 14 -14.72 -23.61 -32.56
C CYS A 14 -14.33 -23.71 -31.09
N VAL A 15 -13.12 -24.18 -30.85
CA VAL A 15 -12.46 -24.03 -29.55
C VAL A 15 -12.12 -22.53 -29.41
N VAL A 16 -12.98 -21.79 -28.77
CA VAL A 16 -12.64 -20.45 -28.25
C VAL A 16 -11.65 -20.69 -27.11
N ALA A 17 -10.38 -20.75 -27.43
CA ALA A 17 -9.33 -20.61 -26.44
C ALA A 17 -9.41 -19.18 -25.93
N SER A 18 -10.17 -18.97 -24.86
CA SER A 18 -10.11 -17.77 -24.05
C SER A 18 -8.69 -17.68 -23.52
N LEU A 19 -7.87 -16.85 -24.15
CA LEU A 19 -6.60 -16.41 -23.61
C LEU A 19 -6.95 -15.59 -22.35
N VAL A 20 -7.12 -16.27 -21.23
CA VAL A 20 -7.03 -15.66 -19.92
C VAL A 20 -5.57 -15.28 -19.77
N GLN A 21 -5.21 -14.11 -20.27
CA GLN A 21 -3.95 -13.51 -19.87
C GLN A 21 -4.08 -13.28 -18.36
N PRO A 22 -3.14 -13.78 -17.56
CA PRO A 22 -3.05 -13.32 -16.19
C PRO A 22 -2.85 -11.80 -16.28
N LEU A 23 -3.84 -11.05 -15.84
CA LEU A 23 -3.66 -9.65 -15.54
C LEU A 23 -2.64 -9.67 -14.39
N THR A 24 -1.37 -9.46 -14.70
CA THR A 24 -0.38 -9.14 -13.69
C THR A 24 -0.85 -7.83 -13.09
N ALA A 25 -1.48 -7.91 -11.95
CA ALA A 25 -1.80 -6.73 -11.18
C ALA A 25 -0.46 -6.18 -10.66
N ASP A 26 0.08 -5.19 -11.33
CA ASP A 26 1.25 -4.43 -10.87
C ASP A 26 0.87 -3.48 -9.71
N ALA A 27 -0.13 -3.85 -8.92
CA ALA A 27 -0.66 -3.05 -7.84
C ALA A 27 -0.85 -3.89 -6.58
N CYS A 28 -0.35 -3.35 -5.46
CA CYS A 28 -0.57 -3.93 -4.14
C CYS A 28 -2.06 -4.05 -3.81
N SER A 29 -2.47 -5.17 -3.21
CA SER A 29 -3.83 -5.37 -2.74
C SER A 29 -3.89 -5.20 -1.22
N ARG A 30 -5.01 -4.70 -0.71
CA ARG A 30 -5.27 -4.58 0.72
C ARG A 30 -6.65 -5.14 1.06
N ALA A 31 -6.71 -5.93 2.13
CA ALA A 31 -7.96 -6.41 2.70
C ALA A 31 -8.06 -5.99 4.17
N VAL A 32 -9.25 -5.62 4.59
CA VAL A 32 -9.57 -5.32 5.99
C VAL A 32 -10.70 -6.23 6.43
N TYR A 33 -10.45 -6.99 7.48
CA TYR A 33 -11.45 -7.84 8.11
C TYR A 33 -11.93 -7.19 9.41
N PHE A 34 -13.23 -7.07 9.55
CA PHE A 34 -13.89 -6.62 10.77
C PHE A 34 -14.45 -7.84 11.50
N GLY A 35 -13.79 -8.21 12.59
CA GLY A 35 -14.21 -9.34 13.44
C GLY A 35 -15.28 -8.95 14.44
N GLU A 36 -15.74 -9.97 15.18
CA GLU A 36 -16.60 -9.77 16.34
C GLU A 36 -15.84 -8.99 17.43
N GLU A 37 -16.56 -8.32 18.33
CA GLU A 37 -15.97 -7.53 19.43
C GLU A 37 -15.10 -6.33 19.01
N GLY A 38 -15.24 -5.84 17.76
CA GLY A 38 -14.52 -4.66 17.28
C GLY A 38 -13.08 -4.93 16.84
N GLN A 39 -12.69 -6.18 16.69
CA GLN A 39 -11.40 -6.55 16.16
C GLN A 39 -11.28 -6.13 14.69
N THR A 40 -10.17 -5.54 14.32
CA THR A 40 -9.84 -5.21 12.94
C THR A 40 -8.51 -5.82 12.56
N VAL A 41 -8.50 -6.62 11.51
CA VAL A 41 -7.27 -7.21 10.97
C VAL A 41 -7.06 -6.69 9.56
N THR A 42 -5.87 -6.18 9.31
CA THR A 42 -5.47 -5.70 7.99
C THR A 42 -4.40 -6.61 7.41
N GLY A 43 -4.59 -7.06 6.19
CA GLY A 43 -3.61 -7.79 5.40
C GLY A 43 -3.38 -7.11 4.06
N ARG A 44 -2.14 -7.19 3.55
CA ARG A 44 -1.83 -6.65 2.23
C ARG A 44 -0.81 -7.52 1.50
N THR A 45 -0.79 -7.44 0.17
CA THR A 45 0.29 -7.94 -0.66
C THR A 45 1.23 -6.80 -1.06
N MET A 46 2.51 -7.09 -1.15
CA MET A 46 3.51 -6.18 -1.68
C MET A 46 3.91 -6.69 -3.06
N ASP A 47 3.21 -6.21 -4.09
CA ASP A 47 3.48 -6.60 -5.46
C ASP A 47 4.44 -5.57 -6.07
N TRP A 48 5.71 -5.97 -6.16
CA TRP A 48 6.80 -5.12 -6.63
C TRP A 48 7.79 -5.92 -7.47
N THR A 49 8.43 -5.28 -8.42
CA THR A 49 9.33 -5.94 -9.37
C THR A 49 10.68 -6.32 -8.79
N GLU A 50 11.06 -5.73 -7.67
CA GLU A 50 12.36 -5.91 -7.03
C GLU A 50 12.19 -6.38 -5.59
N ASP A 51 13.21 -7.00 -5.03
CA ASP A 51 13.27 -7.28 -3.60
C ASP A 51 13.43 -5.96 -2.84
N LEU A 52 12.46 -5.67 -1.99
CA LEU A 52 12.45 -4.45 -1.18
C LEU A 52 13.35 -4.53 0.05
N LEU A 53 14.00 -5.66 0.31
CA LEU A 53 14.85 -5.91 1.48
C LEU A 53 14.15 -5.47 2.78
N PRO A 54 12.96 -6.01 3.09
CA PRO A 54 12.16 -5.54 4.20
C PRO A 54 12.81 -5.88 5.54
N ASN A 55 12.78 -4.92 6.44
CA ASN A 55 13.18 -5.08 7.84
C ASN A 55 12.04 -4.63 8.76
N LEU A 56 12.01 -5.16 9.98
CA LEU A 56 11.11 -4.72 11.03
C LEU A 56 11.86 -3.78 11.99
N TYR A 57 11.32 -2.58 12.15
CA TYR A 57 11.84 -1.59 13.08
C TYR A 57 10.83 -1.26 14.17
N LEU A 58 11.36 -1.06 15.36
CA LEU A 58 10.62 -0.59 16.53
C LEU A 58 11.00 0.87 16.78
N PHE A 59 10.04 1.76 16.70
CA PHE A 59 10.23 3.18 16.99
C PHE A 59 9.57 3.53 18.31
N PRO A 60 10.34 4.01 19.31
CA PRO A 60 9.79 4.36 20.60
C PRO A 60 9.04 5.70 20.59
N ARG A 61 8.22 5.94 21.61
CA ARG A 61 7.68 7.26 21.93
C ARG A 61 8.81 8.25 22.21
N GLY A 62 8.55 9.52 21.98
CA GLY A 62 9.49 10.60 22.26
C GLY A 62 10.63 10.70 21.26
N MET A 63 10.66 9.85 20.25
CA MET A 63 11.69 9.91 19.21
C MET A 63 11.47 11.14 18.34
N GLU A 64 12.50 11.96 18.19
CA GLU A 64 12.51 13.06 17.24
C GLU A 64 12.69 12.53 15.82
N ARG A 65 11.91 13.06 14.90
CA ARG A 65 11.85 12.62 13.51
C ARG A 65 12.06 13.81 12.58
N ASP A 66 12.60 13.48 11.42
CA ASP A 66 12.87 14.42 10.34
C ASP A 66 12.25 13.89 9.04
N GLY A 67 11.66 14.77 8.25
CA GLY A 67 11.00 14.44 6.99
C GLY A 67 11.94 14.05 5.85
N ALA A 68 13.26 14.08 6.07
CA ALA A 68 14.30 13.75 5.10
C ALA A 68 14.26 14.60 3.82
N MET A 69 13.88 15.87 3.94
CA MET A 69 13.81 16.86 2.85
C MET A 69 14.85 17.99 3.01
N GLY A 70 15.93 17.74 3.76
CA GLY A 70 16.95 18.74 4.04
C GLY A 70 16.43 19.93 4.84
N GLU A 71 16.67 21.15 4.39
CA GLU A 71 16.20 22.37 5.08
C GLU A 71 14.69 22.51 5.06
N ALA A 72 14.02 21.93 4.06
CA ALA A 72 12.56 21.93 3.95
C ALA A 72 11.90 20.78 4.73
N SER A 73 12.64 20.05 5.55
CA SER A 73 12.08 18.93 6.31
C SER A 73 11.07 19.37 7.34
N PHE A 74 9.91 18.73 7.34
CA PHE A 74 8.99 18.75 8.46
C PHE A 74 9.58 17.92 9.61
N ARG A 75 9.56 18.46 10.83
CA ARG A 75 10.08 17.79 12.03
C ARG A 75 8.98 17.56 13.04
N TRP A 76 9.01 16.39 13.68
CA TRP A 76 8.04 16.04 14.72
C TRP A 76 8.64 15.14 15.79
N THR A 77 7.99 15.10 16.93
CA THR A 77 8.27 14.14 17.98
C THR A 77 7.17 13.08 17.97
N SER A 78 7.54 11.82 17.98
CA SER A 78 6.58 10.71 18.02
C SER A 78 5.87 10.65 19.36
N LEU A 79 4.55 10.80 19.36
CA LEU A 79 3.70 10.64 20.54
C LEU A 79 3.45 9.16 20.87
N TYR A 80 3.48 8.32 19.85
CA TYR A 80 3.21 6.89 19.96
C TYR A 80 4.37 6.07 19.44
N GLY A 81 4.64 4.94 20.13
CA GLY A 81 5.54 3.91 19.63
C GLY A 81 4.88 3.12 18.53
N SER A 82 5.70 2.62 17.60
CA SER A 82 5.22 1.86 16.45
C SER A 82 6.17 0.75 16.04
N VAL A 83 5.61 -0.29 15.38
CA VAL A 83 6.35 -1.31 14.65
C VAL A 83 6.09 -1.07 13.18
N VAL A 84 7.13 -1.04 12.36
CA VAL A 84 7.03 -0.83 10.92
C VAL A 84 7.81 -1.86 10.14
N ALA A 85 7.29 -2.24 8.99
CA ALA A 85 8.03 -2.94 7.95
C ALA A 85 8.52 -1.91 6.94
N THR A 86 9.81 -1.98 6.62
CA THR A 86 10.44 -1.02 5.71
C THR A 86 10.59 -1.57 4.30
N ALA A 87 10.73 -0.66 3.35
CA ALA A 87 11.22 -0.93 2.01
C ALA A 87 12.53 -0.17 1.80
N TYR A 88 13.49 -0.79 1.10
CA TYR A 88 14.81 -0.22 0.81
C TYR A 88 15.53 0.30 2.07
N GLU A 89 15.44 -0.48 3.15
CA GLU A 89 16.05 -0.21 4.46
C GLU A 89 15.55 1.04 5.21
N GLY A 90 14.88 1.98 4.56
CA GLY A 90 14.56 3.28 5.17
C GLY A 90 13.11 3.73 5.04
N GLY A 91 12.43 3.37 3.95
CA GLY A 91 11.05 3.77 3.72
C GLY A 91 10.06 2.89 4.49
N THR A 92 9.11 3.47 5.20
CA THR A 92 8.02 2.72 5.83
C THR A 92 7.01 2.28 4.78
N ALA A 93 6.88 0.97 4.59
CA ALA A 93 5.86 0.38 3.73
C ALA A 93 4.56 0.09 4.49
N ASP A 94 4.70 -0.47 5.68
CA ASP A 94 3.60 -0.87 6.55
C ASP A 94 3.94 -0.59 8.01
N GLY A 95 2.93 -0.46 8.84
CA GLY A 95 3.16 -0.36 10.26
C GLY A 95 1.89 -0.26 11.09
N MET A 96 2.09 -0.44 12.39
CA MET A 96 1.05 -0.27 13.39
C MET A 96 1.63 0.44 14.60
N ASN A 97 0.89 1.39 15.17
CA ASN A 97 1.27 1.99 16.43
C ASN A 97 0.59 1.33 17.64
N GLU A 98 1.03 1.69 18.81
CA GLU A 98 0.52 1.16 20.09
C GLU A 98 -0.94 1.49 20.39
N LYS A 99 -1.58 2.35 19.59
CA LYS A 99 -3.00 2.67 19.64
C LYS A 99 -3.83 1.80 18.69
N GLY A 100 -3.17 0.92 17.92
CA GLY A 100 -3.81 0.07 16.94
C GLY A 100 -4.08 0.76 15.60
N LEU A 101 -3.58 1.97 15.39
CA LEU A 101 -3.63 2.60 14.06
C LEU A 101 -2.68 1.87 13.11
N VAL A 102 -3.21 1.43 11.97
CA VAL A 102 -2.45 0.75 10.92
C VAL A 102 -2.30 1.65 9.71
N VAL A 103 -1.10 1.70 9.16
CA VAL A 103 -0.78 2.36 7.90
C VAL A 103 -0.22 1.35 6.91
N ASN A 104 -0.71 1.39 5.69
CA ASN A 104 -0.16 0.64 4.56
C ASN A 104 0.09 1.61 3.41
N LEU A 105 1.30 1.62 2.88
CA LEU A 105 1.66 2.38 1.69
C LEU A 105 1.42 1.51 0.45
N LEU A 106 0.50 1.91 -0.41
CA LEU A 106 0.19 1.24 -1.66
C LEU A 106 0.60 2.15 -2.82
N TYR A 107 1.20 1.56 -3.85
CA TYR A 107 1.57 2.28 -5.04
C TYR A 107 0.33 2.61 -5.90
N LEU A 108 0.24 3.85 -6.35
CA LEU A 108 -0.76 4.32 -7.30
C LEU A 108 -0.09 5.23 -8.32
N VAL A 109 -0.05 4.79 -9.58
CA VAL A 109 0.66 5.49 -10.67
C VAL A 109 0.06 6.88 -10.95
N GLU A 110 -1.23 7.06 -10.70
CA GLU A 110 -1.94 8.32 -10.87
C GLU A 110 -1.75 9.32 -9.71
N SER A 111 -0.96 8.97 -8.70
CA SER A 111 -0.69 9.86 -7.56
C SER A 111 -0.06 11.16 -8.04
N GLN A 112 -0.59 12.28 -7.53
CA GLN A 112 -0.06 13.61 -7.77
C GLN A 112 0.59 14.13 -6.48
N TYR A 113 1.78 14.66 -6.62
CA TYR A 113 2.53 15.22 -5.51
C TYR A 113 2.62 16.75 -5.65
N PRO A 114 2.84 17.48 -4.55
CA PRO A 114 3.10 18.91 -4.61
C PRO A 114 4.24 19.24 -5.56
N ALA A 115 4.23 20.45 -6.14
CA ALA A 115 5.32 20.93 -6.97
C ALA A 115 6.63 20.99 -6.15
N SER A 116 7.77 20.84 -6.83
CA SER A 116 9.08 20.81 -6.18
C SER A 116 9.48 22.16 -5.54
N ASP A 117 8.80 23.23 -5.89
CA ASP A 117 8.98 24.60 -5.37
C ASP A 117 7.93 24.97 -4.30
N ASP A 118 7.16 24.03 -3.80
CA ASP A 118 6.22 24.25 -2.69
C ASP A 118 7.01 24.67 -1.44
N PRO A 119 6.73 25.83 -0.86
CA PRO A 119 7.49 26.35 0.28
C PRO A 119 7.14 25.67 1.62
N ARG A 120 6.14 24.81 1.66
CA ARG A 120 5.72 24.15 2.89
C ARG A 120 6.74 23.09 3.32
N PRO A 121 6.96 22.93 4.63
CA PRO A 121 7.77 21.83 5.13
C PRO A 121 7.20 20.48 4.67
N ALA A 122 8.07 19.59 4.24
CA ALA A 122 7.67 18.35 3.60
C ALA A 122 8.24 17.10 4.31
N VAL A 123 7.61 15.98 4.04
CA VAL A 123 8.04 14.65 4.46
C VAL A 123 8.21 13.80 3.20
N VAL A 124 9.36 13.13 3.07
CA VAL A 124 9.57 12.16 1.99
C VAL A 124 8.51 11.05 2.06
N ILE A 125 8.10 10.53 0.91
CA ILE A 125 7.03 9.53 0.85
C ILE A 125 7.27 8.32 1.78
N GLY A 126 8.50 7.83 1.88
CA GLY A 126 8.86 6.75 2.80
C GLY A 126 8.79 7.10 4.29
N GLY A 127 8.77 8.39 4.64
CA GLY A 127 8.60 8.90 6.01
C GLY A 127 7.14 9.14 6.41
N TRP A 128 6.25 9.21 5.43
CA TRP A 128 4.87 9.61 5.65
C TRP A 128 4.09 8.65 6.57
N GLY A 129 4.26 7.35 6.35
CA GLY A 129 3.69 6.33 7.24
C GLY A 129 4.16 6.47 8.69
N GLN A 130 5.42 6.81 8.90
CA GLN A 130 5.98 7.04 10.24
C GLN A 130 5.43 8.31 10.88
N TYR A 131 5.21 9.38 10.10
CA TYR A 131 4.57 10.58 10.58
C TYR A 131 3.16 10.27 11.11
N VAL A 132 2.36 9.57 10.32
CA VAL A 132 0.99 9.20 10.69
C VAL A 132 0.99 8.32 11.94
N LEU A 133 1.79 7.26 11.97
CA LEU A 133 1.87 6.35 13.11
C LEU A 133 2.40 7.02 14.39
N GLY A 134 3.34 7.94 14.24
CA GLY A 134 3.93 8.65 15.37
C GLY A 134 3.03 9.73 15.96
N ARG A 135 2.11 10.29 15.20
CA ARG A 135 1.35 11.48 15.61
C ARG A 135 -0.10 11.21 16.00
N PHE A 136 -0.74 10.20 15.41
CA PHE A 136 -2.18 10.01 15.53
C PHE A 136 -2.54 8.68 16.19
N ALA A 137 -3.62 8.69 16.99
CA ALA A 137 -4.17 7.50 17.60
C ALA A 137 -5.23 6.84 16.73
N THR A 138 -5.92 7.60 15.89
CA THR A 138 -7.07 7.16 15.11
C THR A 138 -6.97 7.61 13.65
N VAL A 139 -7.70 6.91 12.79
CA VAL A 139 -7.85 7.31 11.37
C VAL A 139 -8.51 8.69 11.27
N ALA A 140 -9.48 8.99 12.11
CA ALA A 140 -10.18 10.28 12.10
C ALA A 140 -9.23 11.45 12.37
N GLU A 141 -8.39 11.34 13.39
CA GLU A 141 -7.36 12.35 13.70
C GLU A 141 -6.39 12.56 12.54
N ALA A 142 -5.90 11.46 11.96
CA ALA A 142 -4.98 11.54 10.83
C ALA A 142 -5.62 12.21 9.61
N VAL A 143 -6.86 11.86 9.27
CA VAL A 143 -7.58 12.45 8.14
C VAL A 143 -7.88 13.93 8.35
N ASP A 144 -8.19 14.34 9.58
CA ASP A 144 -8.50 15.75 9.89
C ASP A 144 -7.26 16.63 9.73
N GLU A 145 -6.13 16.20 10.26
CA GLU A 145 -4.85 16.91 10.13
C GLU A 145 -4.37 16.99 8.67
N LEU A 146 -4.51 15.90 7.92
CA LEU A 146 -3.99 15.80 6.54
C LEU A 146 -4.85 16.50 5.49
N ARG A 147 -5.97 17.10 5.88
CA ARG A 147 -6.81 17.96 5.00
C ARG A 147 -6.29 19.39 4.87
N HIS A 148 -5.40 19.80 5.71
CA HIS A 148 -4.88 21.17 5.82
C HIS A 148 -3.40 21.23 5.43
#